data_3538d27647c97b8880d45b7c2429396a
#
_entry.id   3538d27647c97b8880d45b7c2429396a
#
_cell.length_a   1.000
_cell.length_b   1.000
_cell.length_c   1.000
_cell.angle_alpha   90.00
_cell.angle_beta   90.00
_cell.angle_gamma   90.00
#
_symmetry.space_group_name_H-M   'P 1'
#
loop_
_entity.id
_entity.type
_entity.pdbx_description
1 polymer ?
#
loop_
_entity_poly.entity_id
_entity_poly.type
_entity_poly.pdbx_seq_one_letter_code
_entity_poly.pdbx_strand_id
1 'polypeptide(L)'
;FDGSYFHNGKAVPVKGFCTDVYFDYAKRFIRKVKKSENPFLVYLCTNAPHGPMHSPEKFSKPYLNQGVNVGNFLGMIANIDENVGSMRAFLENEGLAEDTIFIFTTDNGTSSGANIHNNGMRGRKGSEYDGGHRVPFFMHWPNGGLNKGRNVDTITSYVDVVPTLIDYCKVKPPKDVKFDGVNIRPLIEGKSQNWPDRILVTDSQRVRDPIKWRKSSVMTDQWRLVNGKELYDIKTDPGQKDNIFKAKPKVVDRLTKFYDAWWKEIVPTFGQPTAIYLGADAPLANPVTLTCHDWIADGSTPWNQRHIRNAEKKPSNTGFWAVDIKSAGEYTVELRRWPKESDKAITAELEAGADVPGVKPFRAAVGKPFPAVKAHLKLGGKELTLPVKKTDKGITFKISLEEGRDELWAKFTDASGNAMGAFYAYVTRHDPDENASQSEPLPQRNITEEHLKAIGDFHLAAEEGDLAAVKRCLKNGTDINSVRGKGSLRVLHRAASTGNKTLVAFLIKEKADINAWSIEGTPLDVALKSKHQEIALLIRKQGGKQSEEIQ
;
A
#
# COMPACT_ATOMS: atom_id res chain seq x y z
N PHE A 1 17.58 0.69 10.68
CA PHE A 1 18.02 1.94 11.34
C PHE A 1 18.30 3.02 10.31
N ASP A 2 17.99 4.29 10.62
CA ASP A 2 18.40 5.49 9.88
C ASP A 2 18.14 5.42 8.38
N GLY A 3 16.99 4.88 7.99
CA GLY A 3 16.61 4.68 6.60
C GLY A 3 15.89 5.88 5.99
N SER A 4 15.54 5.75 4.70
CA SER A 4 14.63 6.67 4.03
C SER A 4 13.30 5.95 3.77
N TYR A 5 12.20 6.62 4.06
CA TYR A 5 10.85 6.08 3.88
C TYR A 5 10.00 7.03 3.05
N PHE A 6 9.04 6.48 2.32
CA PHE A 6 8.05 7.31 1.65
C PHE A 6 7.02 7.84 2.65
N HIS A 7 6.94 9.16 2.73
CA HIS A 7 5.90 9.85 3.48
C HIS A 7 5.05 10.67 2.50
N ASN A 8 3.81 10.24 2.25
CA ASN A 8 2.93 10.83 1.24
C ASN A 8 3.61 10.94 -0.15
N GLY A 9 4.23 9.85 -0.62
CA GLY A 9 4.89 9.79 -1.92
C GLY A 9 6.27 10.47 -2.01
N LYS A 10 6.78 11.06 -0.93
CA LYS A 10 8.11 11.69 -0.90
C LYS A 10 9.07 10.87 -0.04
N ALA A 11 10.27 10.62 -0.54
CA ALA A 11 11.34 10.00 0.24
C ALA A 11 11.81 10.95 1.35
N VAL A 12 11.75 10.50 2.59
CA VAL A 12 12.14 11.27 3.77
C VAL A 12 13.16 10.47 4.58
N PRO A 13 14.35 11.01 4.84
CA PRO A 13 15.30 10.38 5.74
C PRO A 13 14.78 10.44 7.19
N VAL A 14 14.94 9.35 7.91
CA VAL A 14 14.52 9.23 9.31
C VAL A 14 15.66 8.73 10.17
N LYS A 15 15.59 8.96 11.47
CA LYS A 15 16.52 8.46 12.47
C LYS A 15 15.85 7.41 13.35
N GLY A 16 16.63 6.42 13.76
CA GLY A 16 16.19 5.36 14.67
C GLY A 16 15.81 4.05 14.00
N PHE A 17 15.29 3.14 14.78
CA PHE A 17 14.86 1.83 14.33
C PHE A 17 13.48 1.90 13.66
N CYS A 18 13.29 1.18 12.55
CA CYS A 18 12.11 1.31 11.70
C CYS A 18 10.78 1.13 12.45
N THR A 19 10.70 0.17 13.37
CA THR A 19 9.49 -0.07 14.17
C THR A 19 9.15 1.15 15.01
N ASP A 20 10.13 1.72 15.73
CA ASP A 20 9.93 2.92 16.55
C ASP A 20 9.44 4.09 15.70
N VAL A 21 10.04 4.27 14.51
CA VAL A 21 9.65 5.31 13.55
C VAL A 21 8.19 5.17 13.13
N TYR A 22 7.74 3.96 12.80
CA TYR A 22 6.35 3.73 12.37
C TYR A 22 5.35 4.03 13.48
N PHE A 23 5.63 3.60 14.69
CA PHE A 23 4.79 3.93 15.85
C PHE A 23 4.75 5.43 16.15
N ASP A 24 5.88 6.11 16.03
CA ASP A 24 5.97 7.57 16.17
C ASP A 24 5.10 8.31 15.13
N TYR A 25 5.18 7.90 13.87
CA TYR A 25 4.36 8.50 12.81
C TYR A 25 2.87 8.22 13.03
N ALA A 26 2.50 7.04 13.50
CA ALA A 26 1.13 6.72 13.87
C ALA A 26 0.62 7.63 15.00
N LYS A 27 1.40 7.82 16.06
CA LYS A 27 1.06 8.74 17.17
C LYS A 27 0.91 10.20 16.70
N ARG A 28 1.81 10.67 15.83
CA ARG A 28 1.72 12.02 15.24
C ARG A 28 0.46 12.17 14.39
N PHE A 29 0.12 11.16 13.59
CA PHE A 29 -1.10 11.15 12.80
C PHE A 29 -2.34 11.22 13.71
N ILE A 30 -2.43 10.36 14.74
CA ILE A 30 -3.54 10.34 15.69
C ILE A 30 -3.71 11.70 16.37
N ARG A 31 -2.63 12.31 16.89
CA ARG A 31 -2.68 13.67 17.48
C ARG A 31 -3.20 14.71 16.51
N LYS A 32 -2.86 14.59 15.24
CA LYS A 32 -3.33 15.51 14.22
C LYS A 32 -4.81 15.36 13.94
N VAL A 33 -5.29 14.12 13.75
CA VAL A 33 -6.69 13.87 13.39
C VAL A 33 -7.64 13.96 14.58
N LYS A 34 -7.17 13.73 15.80
CA LYS A 34 -7.93 13.95 17.04
C LYS A 34 -8.54 15.36 17.14
N LYS A 35 -7.89 16.35 16.51
CA LYS A 35 -8.39 17.74 16.50
C LYS A 35 -9.63 17.91 15.62
N SER A 36 -9.90 16.97 14.72
CA SER A 36 -11.14 16.92 13.95
C SER A 36 -12.09 15.96 14.69
N GLU A 37 -13.38 16.21 14.63
CA GLU A 37 -14.41 15.33 15.22
C GLU A 37 -14.63 14.04 14.43
N ASN A 38 -13.84 13.81 13.36
CA ASN A 38 -13.96 12.65 12.52
C ASN A 38 -13.24 11.42 13.12
N PRO A 39 -13.84 10.23 13.04
CA PRO A 39 -13.16 8.99 13.41
C PRO A 39 -11.94 8.74 12.51
N PHE A 40 -10.99 7.97 13.00
CA PHE A 40 -9.80 7.60 12.25
C PHE A 40 -9.59 6.08 12.19
N LEU A 41 -8.92 5.62 11.14
CA LEU A 41 -8.38 4.28 11.01
C LEU A 41 -6.86 4.35 10.85
N VAL A 42 -6.14 3.57 11.65
CA VAL A 42 -4.69 3.38 11.50
C VAL A 42 -4.41 1.91 11.23
N TYR A 43 -3.88 1.61 10.05
CA TYR A 43 -3.38 0.28 9.71
C TYR A 43 -1.84 0.32 9.73
N LEU A 44 -1.24 -0.20 10.83
CA LEU A 44 0.18 -0.09 11.11
C LEU A 44 0.91 -1.41 10.83
N CYS A 45 1.51 -1.51 9.65
CA CYS A 45 2.29 -2.67 9.23
C CYS A 45 3.76 -2.47 9.53
N THR A 46 4.31 -3.24 10.46
CA THR A 46 5.74 -3.20 10.77
C THR A 46 6.55 -4.15 9.89
N ASN A 47 7.80 -3.80 9.58
CA ASN A 47 8.73 -4.73 8.92
C ASN A 47 9.23 -5.82 9.88
N ALA A 48 9.42 -5.49 11.15
CA ALA A 48 9.78 -6.45 12.17
C ALA A 48 8.60 -7.40 12.49
N PRO A 49 8.85 -8.66 12.79
CA PRO A 49 10.15 -9.32 12.96
C PRO A 49 10.68 -10.04 11.71
N HIS A 50 10.41 -9.55 10.50
CA HIS A 50 10.96 -10.11 9.25
C HIS A 50 12.45 -9.81 9.11
N GLY A 51 13.18 -10.69 8.42
CA GLY A 51 14.61 -10.46 8.11
C GLY A 51 14.86 -9.24 7.20
N PRO A 52 16.05 -8.64 7.26
CA PRO A 52 17.23 -9.07 8.03
C PRO A 52 17.04 -8.93 9.54
N MET A 53 17.59 -9.89 10.32
CA MET A 53 17.42 -9.96 11.76
C MET A 53 18.31 -8.92 12.45
N HIS A 54 17.73 -7.77 12.72
CA HIS A 54 18.34 -6.64 13.42
C HIS A 54 17.38 -6.06 14.44
N SER A 55 17.89 -5.75 15.63
CA SER A 55 17.15 -5.01 16.64
C SER A 55 18.10 -4.09 17.40
N PRO A 56 17.60 -3.05 18.08
CA PRO A 56 18.41 -2.31 19.03
C PRO A 56 19.00 -3.26 20.09
N GLU A 57 20.28 -3.06 20.44
CA GLU A 57 21.02 -4.00 21.30
C GLU A 57 20.34 -4.25 22.65
N LYS A 58 19.72 -3.23 23.25
CA LYS A 58 18.99 -3.36 24.51
C LYS A 58 17.95 -4.46 24.48
N PHE A 59 17.34 -4.74 23.32
CA PHE A 59 16.31 -5.77 23.15
C PHE A 59 16.89 -7.14 22.80
N SER A 60 17.97 -7.20 22.01
CA SER A 60 18.56 -8.51 21.64
C SER A 60 19.45 -9.10 22.72
N LYS A 61 20.11 -8.26 23.53
CA LYS A 61 21.06 -8.67 24.55
C LYS A 61 20.56 -9.77 25.49
N PRO A 62 19.30 -9.75 26.01
CA PRO A 62 18.79 -10.80 26.90
C PRO A 62 18.68 -12.19 26.25
N TYR A 63 18.68 -12.26 24.92
CA TYR A 63 18.41 -13.48 24.15
C TYR A 63 19.63 -14.02 23.38
N LEU A 64 20.81 -13.43 23.55
CA LEU A 64 22.00 -13.79 22.77
C LEU A 64 22.51 -15.20 23.05
N ASN A 65 22.16 -15.79 24.21
CA ASN A 65 22.43 -17.19 24.54
C ASN A 65 21.76 -18.18 23.57
N GLN A 66 20.71 -17.75 22.84
CA GLN A 66 20.05 -18.52 21.77
C GLN A 66 20.75 -18.37 20.40
N GLY A 67 21.87 -17.67 20.35
CA GLY A 67 22.59 -17.30 19.12
C GLY A 67 22.13 -15.96 18.54
N VAL A 68 23.04 -15.29 17.82
CA VAL A 68 22.87 -13.90 17.38
C VAL A 68 21.62 -13.67 16.52
N ASN A 69 21.34 -14.55 15.57
CA ASN A 69 20.17 -14.38 14.69
C ASN A 69 18.85 -14.53 15.45
N VAL A 70 18.77 -15.51 16.34
CA VAL A 70 17.60 -15.73 17.21
C VAL A 70 17.47 -14.62 18.24
N GLY A 71 18.58 -14.20 18.86
CA GLY A 71 18.61 -13.08 19.79
C GLY A 71 18.07 -11.79 19.13
N ASN A 72 18.48 -11.48 17.92
CA ASN A 72 17.93 -10.35 17.17
C ASN A 72 16.44 -10.53 16.81
N PHE A 73 16.02 -11.74 16.43
CA PHE A 73 14.61 -12.02 16.16
C PHE A 73 13.73 -11.79 17.39
N LEU A 74 14.12 -12.35 18.53
CA LEU A 74 13.41 -12.15 19.80
C LEU A 74 13.49 -10.70 20.26
N GLY A 75 14.62 -10.02 20.03
CA GLY A 75 14.80 -8.60 20.28
C GLY A 75 13.86 -7.73 19.45
N MET A 76 13.59 -8.08 18.19
CA MET A 76 12.57 -7.39 17.39
C MET A 76 11.16 -7.57 17.97
N ILE A 77 10.83 -8.76 18.47
CA ILE A 77 9.54 -9.01 19.13
C ILE A 77 9.43 -8.19 20.41
N ALA A 78 10.47 -8.16 21.24
CA ALA A 78 10.49 -7.35 22.46
C ALA A 78 10.35 -5.84 22.16
N ASN A 79 10.95 -5.36 21.08
CA ASN A 79 10.76 -3.98 20.61
C ASN A 79 9.33 -3.70 20.13
N ILE A 80 8.70 -4.65 19.43
CA ILE A 80 7.28 -4.53 19.06
C ILE A 80 6.41 -4.44 20.31
N ASP A 81 6.66 -5.29 21.31
CA ASP A 81 5.89 -5.32 22.56
C ASP A 81 6.01 -3.98 23.32
N GLU A 82 7.23 -3.44 23.47
CA GLU A 82 7.45 -2.11 24.07
C GLU A 82 6.69 -1.01 23.30
N ASN A 83 6.70 -1.04 21.97
CA ASN A 83 5.99 -0.07 21.14
C ASN A 83 4.46 -0.21 21.24
N VAL A 84 3.94 -1.43 21.33
CA VAL A 84 2.50 -1.68 21.57
C VAL A 84 2.10 -1.14 22.94
N GLY A 85 2.87 -1.44 23.99
CA GLY A 85 2.66 -0.88 25.33
C GLY A 85 2.66 0.67 25.31
N SER A 86 3.64 1.26 24.64
CA SER A 86 3.77 2.71 24.48
C SER A 86 2.62 3.34 23.65
N MET A 87 2.05 2.62 22.68
CA MET A 87 0.88 3.08 21.93
C MET A 87 -0.37 3.04 22.80
N ARG A 88 -0.56 1.99 23.60
CA ARG A 88 -1.68 1.89 24.53
C ARG A 88 -1.65 3.01 25.56
N ALA A 89 -0.51 3.24 26.21
CA ALA A 89 -0.32 4.35 27.15
C ALA A 89 -0.54 5.72 26.46
N PHE A 90 -0.11 5.85 25.22
CA PHE A 90 -0.38 7.06 24.42
C PHE A 90 -1.89 7.28 24.21
N LEU A 91 -2.66 6.25 23.86
CA LEU A 91 -4.11 6.36 23.67
C LEU A 91 -4.81 6.71 24.98
N GLU A 92 -4.38 6.16 26.11
CA GLU A 92 -4.87 6.49 27.45
C GLU A 92 -4.62 7.97 27.78
N ASN A 93 -3.38 8.44 27.62
CA ASN A 93 -2.97 9.82 27.88
C ASN A 93 -3.68 10.85 26.96
N GLU A 94 -4.02 10.45 25.74
CA GLU A 94 -4.79 11.29 24.82
C GLU A 94 -6.31 11.21 25.06
N GLY A 95 -6.78 10.37 26.00
CA GLY A 95 -8.21 10.16 26.29
C GLY A 95 -8.97 9.46 25.16
N LEU A 96 -8.28 8.60 24.40
CA LEU A 96 -8.82 7.88 23.24
C LEU A 96 -9.00 6.39 23.48
N ALA A 97 -8.43 5.83 24.57
CA ALA A 97 -8.36 4.38 24.79
C ALA A 97 -9.74 3.73 24.88
N GLU A 98 -10.69 4.39 25.55
CA GLU A 98 -12.04 3.86 25.79
C GLU A 98 -12.83 3.64 24.48
N ASP A 99 -12.66 4.54 23.50
CA ASP A 99 -13.39 4.52 22.22
C ASP A 99 -12.55 4.05 21.03
N THR A 100 -11.37 3.46 21.29
CA THR A 100 -10.52 2.91 20.24
C THR A 100 -10.61 1.38 20.21
N ILE A 101 -11.00 0.82 19.07
CA ILE A 101 -10.83 -0.61 18.79
C ILE A 101 -9.36 -0.85 18.49
N PHE A 102 -8.63 -1.45 19.43
CA PHE A 102 -7.23 -1.78 19.30
C PHE A 102 -7.07 -3.26 18.95
N ILE A 103 -6.50 -3.54 17.75
CA ILE A 103 -6.26 -4.90 17.27
C ILE A 103 -4.77 -5.13 17.11
N PHE A 104 -4.29 -6.26 17.66
CA PHE A 104 -2.94 -6.75 17.42
C PHE A 104 -3.00 -8.13 16.76
N THR A 105 -2.26 -8.27 15.65
CA THR A 105 -2.19 -9.53 14.91
C THR A 105 -0.90 -9.62 14.10
N THR A 106 -0.64 -10.76 13.43
CA THR A 106 0.47 -10.97 12.51
C THR A 106 -0.03 -11.54 11.19
N ASP A 107 0.71 -11.35 10.10
CA ASP A 107 0.33 -11.79 8.75
C ASP A 107 0.37 -13.30 8.54
N ASN A 108 1.30 -14.00 9.22
CA ASN A 108 1.55 -15.44 9.09
C ASN A 108 2.35 -15.97 10.27
N GLY A 109 2.51 -17.29 10.33
CA GLY A 109 3.31 -17.94 11.35
C GLY A 109 4.79 -17.59 11.28
N THR A 110 5.50 -17.88 12.36
CA THR A 110 6.93 -17.57 12.50
C THR A 110 7.82 -18.41 11.59
N SER A 111 8.99 -17.88 11.23
CA SER A 111 10.04 -18.65 10.56
C SER A 111 11.24 -18.90 11.46
N SER A 112 11.81 -17.85 12.05
CA SER A 112 13.08 -17.91 12.77
C SER A 112 12.96 -18.43 14.20
N GLY A 113 11.81 -18.24 14.84
CA GLY A 113 11.54 -18.68 16.21
C GLY A 113 10.84 -20.04 16.34
N ALA A 114 10.48 -20.67 15.23
CA ALA A 114 9.64 -21.88 15.23
C ALA A 114 10.24 -23.05 16.04
N ASN A 115 11.56 -23.18 16.03
CA ASN A 115 12.25 -24.24 16.78
C ASN A 115 12.41 -23.95 18.28
N ILE A 116 12.16 -22.70 18.69
CA ILE A 116 12.24 -22.28 20.10
C ILE A 116 10.87 -22.39 20.73
N HIS A 117 9.88 -21.81 20.08
CA HIS A 117 8.50 -21.87 20.54
C HIS A 117 7.55 -21.69 19.36
N ASN A 118 6.65 -22.63 19.16
CA ASN A 118 5.60 -22.59 18.15
C ASN A 118 4.24 -23.03 18.72
N ASN A 119 4.08 -22.90 20.02
CA ASN A 119 2.86 -23.32 20.74
C ASN A 119 2.42 -24.76 20.44
N GLY A 120 3.36 -25.67 20.22
CA GLY A 120 3.10 -27.08 19.87
C GLY A 120 2.57 -27.31 18.46
N MET A 121 2.36 -26.26 17.67
CA MET A 121 1.83 -26.37 16.30
C MET A 121 2.85 -26.95 15.33
N ARG A 122 2.40 -27.80 14.42
CA ARG A 122 3.22 -28.29 13.30
C ARG A 122 3.42 -27.21 12.24
N GLY A 123 4.60 -27.19 11.62
CA GLY A 123 4.90 -26.27 10.52
C GLY A 123 5.40 -24.91 10.99
N ARG A 124 5.56 -24.02 10.03
CA ARG A 124 6.05 -22.65 10.18
C ARG A 124 5.65 -21.81 8.98
N LYS A 125 6.00 -20.52 8.93
CA LYS A 125 5.73 -19.63 7.78
C LYS A 125 5.86 -20.36 6.44
N GLY A 126 4.82 -20.28 5.61
CA GLY A 126 4.75 -20.89 4.29
C GLY A 126 4.40 -22.37 4.27
N SER A 127 4.06 -22.97 5.41
CA SER A 127 3.50 -24.32 5.45
C SER A 127 1.98 -24.28 5.52
N GLU A 128 1.37 -25.37 5.14
CA GLU A 128 -0.05 -25.67 5.12
C GLU A 128 -0.61 -26.14 6.48
N TYR A 129 0.26 -26.36 7.46
CA TYR A 129 -0.09 -26.74 8.82
C TYR A 129 -0.32 -25.51 9.72
N ASP A 130 -0.98 -25.70 10.86
CA ASP A 130 -1.40 -24.60 11.75
C ASP A 130 -0.27 -23.62 12.09
N GLY A 131 0.97 -24.08 12.28
CA GLY A 131 2.12 -23.21 12.52
C GLY A 131 2.48 -22.28 11.37
N GLY A 132 1.90 -22.48 10.19
CA GLY A 132 2.08 -21.60 9.04
C GLY A 132 1.09 -20.43 8.96
N HIS A 133 -0.12 -20.62 9.48
CA HIS A 133 -1.24 -19.69 9.25
C HIS A 133 -2.09 -19.39 10.49
N ARG A 134 -2.01 -20.19 11.58
CA ARG A 134 -2.66 -19.87 12.85
C ARG A 134 -1.81 -18.86 13.62
N VAL A 135 -2.34 -17.67 13.80
CA VAL A 135 -1.61 -16.51 14.33
C VAL A 135 -2.34 -15.90 15.50
N PRO A 136 -1.65 -15.13 16.37
CA PRO A 136 -2.30 -14.36 17.42
C PRO A 136 -3.25 -13.32 16.80
N PHE A 137 -4.42 -13.18 17.43
CA PHE A 137 -5.36 -12.11 17.14
C PHE A 137 -5.98 -11.63 18.45
N PHE A 138 -5.68 -10.40 18.83
CA PHE A 138 -6.17 -9.79 20.05
C PHE A 138 -6.96 -8.54 19.73
N MET A 139 -8.10 -8.35 20.38
CA MET A 139 -8.96 -7.19 20.23
C MET A 139 -9.30 -6.62 21.58
N HIS A 140 -9.16 -5.31 21.75
CA HIS A 140 -9.45 -4.58 22.97
C HIS A 140 -10.23 -3.32 22.63
N TRP A 141 -11.36 -3.10 23.34
CA TRP A 141 -12.21 -1.92 23.20
C TRP A 141 -13.11 -1.77 24.42
N PRO A 142 -12.74 -0.95 25.41
CA PRO A 142 -13.46 -0.85 26.68
C PRO A 142 -14.93 -0.46 26.53
N ASN A 143 -15.25 0.64 25.83
CA ASN A 143 -16.64 1.08 25.63
C ASN A 143 -17.47 0.09 24.79
N GLY A 144 -16.83 -0.77 24.02
CA GLY A 144 -17.48 -1.89 23.33
C GLY A 144 -17.63 -3.14 24.20
N GLY A 145 -17.21 -3.11 25.46
CA GLY A 145 -17.27 -4.26 26.38
C GLY A 145 -16.20 -5.32 26.13
N LEU A 146 -15.16 -5.00 25.35
CA LEU A 146 -14.05 -5.92 25.00
C LEU A 146 -12.81 -5.63 25.85
N ASN A 147 -12.96 -5.61 27.19
CA ASN A 147 -11.88 -5.30 28.14
C ASN A 147 -11.69 -6.35 29.24
N LYS A 148 -12.49 -7.43 29.24
CA LYS A 148 -12.53 -8.41 30.36
C LYS A 148 -11.75 -9.70 30.08
N GLY A 149 -10.96 -9.77 29.04
CA GLY A 149 -10.21 -10.98 28.67
C GLY A 149 -11.14 -12.19 28.41
N ARG A 150 -11.30 -12.54 27.14
CA ARG A 150 -12.11 -13.67 26.73
C ARG A 150 -11.43 -14.40 25.58
N ASN A 151 -11.44 -15.73 25.64
CA ASN A 151 -11.03 -16.55 24.50
C ASN A 151 -12.24 -16.87 23.61
N VAL A 152 -12.05 -16.81 22.31
CA VAL A 152 -12.98 -17.25 21.29
C VAL A 152 -12.31 -18.40 20.55
N ASP A 153 -12.75 -19.63 20.84
CA ASP A 153 -12.11 -20.84 20.30
C ASP A 153 -12.67 -21.25 18.92
N THR A 154 -13.74 -20.61 18.46
CA THR A 154 -14.35 -20.84 17.15
C THR A 154 -13.44 -20.31 16.04
N ILE A 155 -13.33 -21.07 14.96
CA ILE A 155 -12.49 -20.72 13.81
C ILE A 155 -12.91 -19.40 13.17
N THR A 156 -11.95 -18.50 13.01
CA THR A 156 -12.09 -17.21 12.34
C THR A 156 -10.95 -17.00 11.35
N SER A 157 -11.09 -16.02 10.47
CA SER A 157 -10.07 -15.69 9.48
C SER A 157 -10.01 -14.18 9.24
N TYR A 158 -8.96 -13.69 8.59
CA TYR A 158 -8.82 -12.27 8.23
C TYR A 158 -9.94 -11.75 7.33
N VAL A 159 -10.56 -12.59 6.52
CA VAL A 159 -11.73 -12.21 5.71
C VAL A 159 -12.91 -11.74 6.56
N ASP A 160 -12.94 -12.09 7.85
CA ASP A 160 -13.99 -11.72 8.81
C ASP A 160 -13.77 -10.33 9.44
N VAL A 161 -12.56 -9.79 9.36
CA VAL A 161 -12.20 -8.54 10.06
C VAL A 161 -12.99 -7.36 9.50
N VAL A 162 -13.00 -7.18 8.18
CA VAL A 162 -13.67 -6.04 7.54
C VAL A 162 -15.18 -6.04 7.78
N PRO A 163 -15.94 -7.13 7.52
CA PRO A 163 -17.38 -7.14 7.81
C PRO A 163 -17.70 -6.93 9.30
N THR A 164 -16.83 -7.37 10.21
CA THR A 164 -16.98 -7.15 11.64
C THR A 164 -16.76 -5.68 12.03
N LEU A 165 -15.72 -5.03 11.48
CA LEU A 165 -15.45 -3.61 11.73
C LEU A 165 -16.52 -2.71 11.12
N ILE A 166 -17.05 -3.05 9.94
CA ILE A 166 -18.19 -2.34 9.34
C ILE A 166 -19.37 -2.31 10.31
N ASP A 167 -19.68 -3.44 10.96
CA ASP A 167 -20.77 -3.50 11.92
C ASP A 167 -20.46 -2.73 13.21
N TYR A 168 -19.28 -2.90 13.81
CA TYR A 168 -18.88 -2.14 15.00
C TYR A 168 -18.85 -0.63 14.75
N CYS A 169 -18.31 -0.20 13.63
CA CYS A 169 -18.18 1.22 13.29
C CYS A 169 -19.44 1.81 12.61
N LYS A 170 -20.48 0.98 12.35
CA LYS A 170 -21.74 1.37 11.68
C LYS A 170 -21.49 2.04 10.33
N VAL A 171 -20.49 1.59 9.59
CA VAL A 171 -20.13 2.08 8.26
C VAL A 171 -21.01 1.37 7.23
N LYS A 172 -21.52 2.10 6.24
CA LYS A 172 -22.21 1.49 5.09
C LYS A 172 -21.17 0.81 4.18
N PRO A 173 -21.27 -0.51 3.94
CA PRO A 173 -20.42 -1.15 2.94
C PRO A 173 -20.75 -0.64 1.53
N PRO A 174 -19.79 -0.64 0.60
CA PRO A 174 -20.08 -0.39 -0.82
C PRO A 174 -21.12 -1.39 -1.34
N LYS A 175 -22.04 -0.94 -2.22
CA LYS A 175 -23.17 -1.74 -2.67
C LYS A 175 -22.76 -3.01 -3.44
N ASP A 176 -21.63 -2.94 -4.15
CA ASP A 176 -21.19 -3.99 -5.09
C ASP A 176 -20.08 -4.88 -4.51
N VAL A 177 -19.82 -4.80 -3.20
CA VAL A 177 -18.80 -5.63 -2.53
C VAL A 177 -19.46 -6.84 -1.87
N LYS A 178 -19.12 -8.03 -2.36
CA LYS A 178 -19.42 -9.30 -1.70
C LYS A 178 -18.24 -9.70 -0.83
N PHE A 179 -18.49 -9.89 0.46
CA PHE A 179 -17.48 -10.38 1.39
C PHE A 179 -17.48 -11.91 1.44
N ASP A 180 -16.29 -12.53 1.39
CA ASP A 180 -16.11 -13.95 1.66
C ASP A 180 -16.18 -14.27 3.15
N GLY A 181 -15.87 -13.27 3.98
CA GLY A 181 -15.95 -13.34 5.43
C GLY A 181 -17.34 -13.04 5.99
N VAL A 182 -17.50 -13.30 7.27
CA VAL A 182 -18.73 -13.04 8.01
C VAL A 182 -18.46 -12.08 9.17
N ASN A 183 -19.50 -11.40 9.62
CA ASN A 183 -19.45 -10.61 10.84
C ASN A 183 -19.35 -11.54 12.07
N ILE A 184 -18.22 -11.53 12.75
CA ILE A 184 -17.95 -12.35 13.95
C ILE A 184 -18.23 -11.61 15.26
N ARG A 185 -18.85 -10.44 15.23
CA ARG A 185 -19.24 -9.69 16.43
C ARG A 185 -20.04 -10.55 17.44
N PRO A 186 -21.04 -11.37 17.05
CA PRO A 186 -21.75 -12.24 18.01
C PRO A 186 -20.83 -13.23 18.72
N LEU A 187 -19.79 -13.76 18.06
CA LEU A 187 -18.79 -14.60 18.70
C LEU A 187 -17.95 -13.81 19.71
N ILE A 188 -17.45 -12.64 19.29
CA ILE A 188 -16.61 -11.76 20.11
C ILE A 188 -17.37 -11.32 21.38
N GLU A 189 -18.66 -10.98 21.26
CA GLU A 189 -19.50 -10.53 22.37
C GLU A 189 -20.10 -11.70 23.22
N GLY A 190 -19.91 -12.94 22.78
CA GLY A 190 -20.46 -14.12 23.49
C GLY A 190 -21.96 -14.31 23.37
N LYS A 191 -22.53 -13.77 22.34
CA LYS A 191 -23.99 -13.80 22.09
C LYS A 191 -24.41 -14.87 21.06
N SER A 192 -23.45 -15.67 20.55
CA SER A 192 -23.73 -16.71 19.57
C SER A 192 -24.08 -18.02 20.23
N GLN A 193 -25.37 -18.37 20.30
CA GLN A 193 -25.83 -19.67 20.82
C GLN A 193 -25.75 -20.78 19.78
N ASN A 194 -25.85 -20.50 18.50
CA ASN A 194 -25.85 -21.47 17.40
C ASN A 194 -24.98 -20.96 16.24
N TRP A 195 -23.64 -20.89 16.47
CA TRP A 195 -22.74 -20.51 15.39
C TRP A 195 -22.62 -21.63 14.36
N PRO A 196 -22.79 -21.34 13.08
CA PRO A 196 -22.73 -22.37 12.05
C PRO A 196 -21.35 -23.01 11.96
N ASP A 197 -21.30 -24.31 11.69
CA ASP A 197 -20.03 -25.01 11.41
C ASP A 197 -19.46 -24.48 10.07
N ARG A 198 -18.38 -23.71 10.17
CA ARG A 198 -17.72 -23.06 9.03
C ARG A 198 -16.59 -23.91 8.50
N ILE A 199 -16.42 -23.84 7.19
CA ILE A 199 -15.25 -24.39 6.52
C ILE A 199 -14.47 -23.21 5.92
N LEU A 200 -13.18 -23.13 6.23
CA LEU A 200 -12.25 -22.15 5.68
C LEU A 200 -11.16 -22.85 4.89
N VAL A 201 -10.61 -22.16 3.91
CA VAL A 201 -9.47 -22.64 3.12
C VAL A 201 -8.29 -21.72 3.32
N THR A 202 -7.12 -22.32 3.52
CA THR A 202 -5.84 -21.63 3.37
C THR A 202 -5.04 -22.32 2.29
N ASP A 203 -4.46 -21.54 1.39
CA ASP A 203 -3.77 -22.04 0.21
C ASP A 203 -2.53 -21.19 -0.08
N SER A 204 -1.33 -21.79 -0.04
CA SER A 204 -0.06 -21.09 -0.21
C SER A 204 0.62 -21.50 -1.51
N GLN A 205 0.14 -21.00 -2.63
CA GLN A 205 0.58 -21.43 -3.95
C GLN A 205 2.01 -20.97 -4.27
N ARG A 206 2.29 -19.67 -4.29
CA ARG A 206 3.58 -19.08 -4.71
C ARG A 206 4.08 -19.61 -6.04
N VAL A 207 3.16 -19.83 -6.98
CA VAL A 207 3.39 -20.28 -8.35
C VAL A 207 2.53 -19.46 -9.27
N ARG A 208 2.93 -19.29 -10.54
CA ARG A 208 2.18 -18.56 -11.55
C ARG A 208 0.82 -19.22 -11.81
N ASP A 209 0.84 -20.52 -12.03
CA ASP A 209 -0.35 -21.31 -12.30
C ASP A 209 -0.70 -22.14 -11.06
N PRO A 210 -1.77 -21.77 -10.32
CA PRO A 210 -2.15 -22.48 -9.11
C PRO A 210 -2.44 -23.96 -9.35
N ILE A 211 -1.97 -24.80 -8.43
CA ILE A 211 -2.10 -26.27 -8.52
C ILE A 211 -3.05 -26.75 -7.43
N LYS A 212 -4.10 -27.43 -7.82
CA LYS A 212 -5.09 -27.96 -6.88
C LYS A 212 -4.44 -28.83 -5.80
N TRP A 213 -4.83 -28.63 -4.54
CA TRP A 213 -4.29 -29.30 -3.36
C TRP A 213 -2.80 -29.05 -3.05
N ARG A 214 -2.18 -28.09 -3.72
CA ARG A 214 -0.80 -27.75 -3.39
C ARG A 214 -0.74 -26.81 -2.20
N LYS A 215 -0.10 -27.27 -1.11
CA LYS A 215 0.07 -26.48 0.14
C LYS A 215 -1.23 -25.87 0.65
N SER A 216 -2.29 -26.67 0.66
CA SER A 216 -3.62 -26.27 1.06
C SER A 216 -4.07 -26.93 2.35
N SER A 217 -4.88 -26.24 3.13
CA SER A 217 -5.58 -26.79 4.28
C SER A 217 -7.04 -26.36 4.27
N VAL A 218 -7.94 -27.32 4.41
CA VAL A 218 -9.39 -27.10 4.56
C VAL A 218 -9.73 -27.32 6.04
N MET A 219 -10.30 -26.31 6.66
CA MET A 219 -10.33 -26.18 8.11
C MET A 219 -11.75 -25.97 8.64
N THR A 220 -12.02 -26.62 9.77
CA THR A 220 -13.16 -26.32 10.64
C THR A 220 -12.65 -26.07 12.07
N ASP A 221 -13.53 -25.87 13.03
CA ASP A 221 -13.14 -25.77 14.44
C ASP A 221 -12.35 -26.99 14.93
N GLN A 222 -12.61 -28.16 14.36
CA GLN A 222 -12.03 -29.43 14.80
C GLN A 222 -11.04 -30.01 13.78
N TRP A 223 -11.34 -29.92 12.49
CA TRP A 223 -10.65 -30.69 11.46
C TRP A 223 -9.68 -29.84 10.65
N ARG A 224 -8.56 -30.46 10.23
CA ARG A 224 -7.64 -29.95 9.21
C ARG A 224 -7.40 -31.01 8.14
N LEU A 225 -7.98 -30.83 6.96
CA LEU A 225 -7.68 -31.65 5.78
C LEU A 225 -6.54 -30.99 5.01
N VAL A 226 -5.36 -31.56 5.05
CA VAL A 226 -4.13 -31.00 4.49
C VAL A 226 -3.78 -31.69 3.18
N ASN A 227 -3.56 -30.90 2.13
CA ASN A 227 -3.18 -31.34 0.77
C ASN A 227 -4.11 -32.43 0.18
N GLY A 228 -5.32 -32.58 0.72
CA GLY A 228 -6.24 -33.68 0.33
C GLY A 228 -5.74 -35.09 0.69
N LYS A 229 -4.78 -35.24 1.56
CA LYS A 229 -4.09 -36.50 1.89
C LYS A 229 -3.99 -36.82 3.37
N GLU A 230 -4.09 -35.81 4.20
CA GLU A 230 -3.91 -35.93 5.65
C GLU A 230 -5.10 -35.27 6.36
N LEU A 231 -5.63 -35.91 7.38
CA LEU A 231 -6.68 -35.35 8.24
C LEU A 231 -6.24 -35.37 9.69
N TYR A 232 -6.43 -34.25 10.38
CA TYR A 232 -6.09 -34.10 11.80
C TYR A 232 -7.26 -33.58 12.61
N ASP A 233 -7.40 -34.07 13.83
CA ASP A 233 -8.33 -33.54 14.85
C ASP A 233 -7.54 -32.63 15.79
N ILE A 234 -7.58 -31.33 15.57
CA ILE A 234 -6.76 -30.37 16.36
C ILE A 234 -7.24 -30.18 17.79
N LYS A 235 -8.42 -30.68 18.16
CA LYS A 235 -8.88 -30.66 19.56
C LYS A 235 -8.16 -31.69 20.39
N THR A 236 -7.81 -32.83 19.81
CA THR A 236 -7.10 -33.93 20.50
C THR A 236 -5.63 -34.01 20.07
N ASP A 237 -5.30 -33.55 18.86
CA ASP A 237 -3.96 -33.51 18.28
C ASP A 237 -3.62 -32.12 17.71
N PRO A 238 -3.42 -31.09 18.55
CA PRO A 238 -3.09 -29.74 18.10
C PRO A 238 -1.72 -29.66 17.37
N GLY A 239 -0.87 -30.68 17.56
CA GLY A 239 0.43 -30.82 16.91
C GLY A 239 0.36 -31.45 15.52
N GLN A 240 -0.80 -31.90 15.06
CA GLN A 240 -1.00 -32.55 13.75
C GLN A 240 -0.02 -33.69 13.50
N LYS A 241 0.08 -34.64 14.46
CA LYS A 241 1.01 -35.77 14.44
C LYS A 241 0.35 -37.03 13.89
N ASP A 242 -0.93 -37.24 14.22
CA ASP A 242 -1.66 -38.47 13.97
C ASP A 242 -2.62 -38.31 12.78
N ASN A 243 -2.19 -38.75 11.60
CA ASN A 243 -3.01 -38.70 10.39
C ASN A 243 -4.15 -39.74 10.43
N ILE A 244 -5.36 -39.29 10.66
CA ILE A 244 -6.59 -40.09 10.73
C ILE A 244 -7.42 -40.07 9.44
N PHE A 245 -6.82 -39.73 8.31
CA PHE A 245 -7.47 -39.62 7.00
C PHE A 245 -8.30 -40.88 6.66
N LYS A 246 -7.70 -42.07 6.82
CA LYS A 246 -8.39 -43.34 6.55
C LYS A 246 -9.48 -43.68 7.56
N ALA A 247 -9.36 -43.21 8.80
CA ALA A 247 -10.29 -43.52 9.88
C ALA A 247 -11.57 -42.66 9.86
N LYS A 248 -11.58 -41.55 9.11
CA LYS A 248 -12.70 -40.59 9.08
C LYS A 248 -13.18 -40.26 7.65
N PRO A 249 -13.57 -41.25 6.84
CA PRO A 249 -13.85 -41.04 5.40
C PRO A 249 -15.00 -40.06 5.16
N LYS A 250 -16.03 -40.01 6.02
CA LYS A 250 -17.14 -39.04 5.90
C LYS A 250 -16.70 -37.59 6.10
N VAL A 251 -15.75 -37.35 7.00
CA VAL A 251 -15.18 -36.00 7.22
C VAL A 251 -14.33 -35.60 6.02
N VAL A 252 -13.50 -36.51 5.55
CA VAL A 252 -12.68 -36.29 4.33
C VAL A 252 -13.56 -35.95 3.14
N ASP A 253 -14.59 -36.74 2.85
CA ASP A 253 -15.53 -36.51 1.75
C ASP A 253 -16.18 -35.11 1.84
N ARG A 254 -16.69 -34.73 3.02
CA ARG A 254 -17.30 -33.42 3.24
C ARG A 254 -16.33 -32.27 2.93
N LEU A 255 -15.12 -32.33 3.48
CA LEU A 255 -14.12 -31.26 3.32
C LEU A 255 -13.58 -31.22 1.89
N THR A 256 -13.43 -32.37 1.24
CA THR A 256 -13.02 -32.46 -0.17
C THR A 256 -14.07 -31.83 -1.08
N LYS A 257 -15.37 -32.14 -0.88
CA LYS A 257 -16.47 -31.55 -1.67
C LYS A 257 -16.50 -30.03 -1.53
N PHE A 258 -16.27 -29.52 -0.32
CA PHE A 258 -16.19 -28.08 -0.10
C PHE A 258 -15.02 -27.45 -0.87
N TYR A 259 -13.81 -28.05 -0.75
CA TYR A 259 -12.64 -27.56 -1.47
C TYR A 259 -12.81 -27.60 -2.99
N ASP A 260 -13.44 -28.65 -3.50
CA ASP A 260 -13.69 -28.81 -4.94
C ASP A 260 -14.65 -27.73 -5.46
N ALA A 261 -15.68 -27.37 -4.69
CA ALA A 261 -16.60 -26.30 -5.03
C ALA A 261 -15.89 -24.95 -5.00
N TRP A 262 -15.14 -24.66 -3.93
CA TRP A 262 -14.33 -23.44 -3.80
C TRP A 262 -13.29 -23.34 -4.93
N TRP A 263 -12.57 -24.42 -5.23
CA TRP A 263 -11.58 -24.44 -6.32
C TRP A 263 -12.23 -24.13 -7.67
N LYS A 264 -13.39 -24.72 -7.94
CA LYS A 264 -14.15 -24.44 -9.17
C LYS A 264 -14.57 -22.98 -9.30
N GLU A 265 -14.89 -22.33 -8.19
CA GLU A 265 -15.24 -20.90 -8.16
C GLU A 265 -14.05 -20.00 -8.51
N ILE A 266 -12.83 -20.33 -8.04
CA ILE A 266 -11.66 -19.50 -8.25
C ILE A 266 -10.90 -19.76 -9.56
N VAL A 267 -11.00 -20.98 -10.14
CA VAL A 267 -10.31 -21.34 -11.40
C VAL A 267 -10.52 -20.34 -12.53
N PRO A 268 -11.73 -19.77 -12.78
CA PRO A 268 -11.90 -18.78 -13.85
C PRO A 268 -11.09 -17.50 -13.70
N THR A 269 -10.55 -17.22 -12.51
CA THR A 269 -9.69 -16.05 -12.27
C THR A 269 -8.21 -16.32 -12.59
N PHE A 270 -7.82 -17.58 -12.82
CA PHE A 270 -6.45 -17.95 -13.12
C PHE A 270 -6.04 -17.49 -14.51
N GLY A 271 -4.74 -17.21 -14.67
CA GLY A 271 -4.22 -16.72 -15.95
C GLY A 271 -4.60 -15.27 -16.29
N GLN A 272 -5.37 -14.61 -15.44
CA GLN A 272 -5.73 -13.20 -15.59
C GLN A 272 -5.07 -12.37 -14.49
N PRO A 273 -3.82 -11.94 -14.67
CA PRO A 273 -3.13 -11.14 -13.66
C PRO A 273 -3.88 -9.82 -13.44
N THR A 274 -3.93 -9.38 -12.21
CA THR A 274 -4.43 -8.04 -11.89
C THR A 274 -3.58 -7.01 -12.61
N ALA A 275 -4.21 -6.21 -13.47
CA ALA A 275 -3.52 -5.19 -14.24
C ALA A 275 -3.41 -3.88 -13.46
N ILE A 276 -2.28 -3.18 -13.65
CA ILE A 276 -2.05 -1.84 -13.11
C ILE A 276 -2.62 -0.84 -14.12
N TYR A 277 -3.45 0.08 -13.64
CA TYR A 277 -4.08 1.08 -14.50
C TYR A 277 -3.08 2.14 -14.94
N LEU A 278 -3.05 2.42 -16.25
CA LEU A 278 -2.28 3.48 -16.87
C LEU A 278 -3.23 4.56 -17.40
N GLY A 279 -2.94 5.83 -17.10
CA GLY A 279 -3.70 6.96 -17.63
C GLY A 279 -5.15 7.05 -17.13
N ALA A 280 -5.46 6.50 -15.98
CA ALA A 280 -6.78 6.67 -15.37
C ALA A 280 -6.92 8.07 -14.75
N ASP A 281 -8.14 8.60 -14.75
CA ASP A 281 -8.46 9.94 -14.22
C ASP A 281 -8.56 9.97 -12.67
N ALA A 282 -7.77 9.14 -11.99
CA ALA A 282 -7.74 9.10 -10.54
C ALA A 282 -6.48 9.79 -9.99
N PRO A 283 -6.56 10.45 -8.82
CA PRO A 283 -5.37 10.95 -8.15
C PRO A 283 -4.36 9.83 -7.95
N LEU A 284 -3.09 10.06 -8.30
CA LEU A 284 -1.99 9.09 -8.26
C LEU A 284 -1.97 8.04 -9.41
N ALA A 285 -2.90 8.10 -10.36
CA ALA A 285 -2.91 7.23 -11.53
C ALA A 285 -2.13 7.82 -12.74
N ASN A 286 -1.65 9.06 -12.61
CA ASN A 286 -0.81 9.71 -13.61
C ASN A 286 0.10 10.77 -12.94
N PRO A 287 1.44 10.58 -12.92
CA PRO A 287 2.20 9.42 -13.43
C PRO A 287 2.06 8.17 -12.56
N VAL A 288 2.21 7.00 -13.17
CA VAL A 288 2.26 5.69 -12.48
C VAL A 288 3.70 5.24 -12.34
N THR A 289 4.07 4.77 -11.14
CA THR A 289 5.37 4.13 -10.89
C THR A 289 5.20 2.62 -10.84
N LEU A 290 5.86 1.91 -11.73
CA LEU A 290 5.92 0.47 -11.78
C LEU A 290 7.24 0.00 -11.18
N THR A 291 7.19 -1.05 -10.35
CA THR A 291 8.38 -1.63 -9.72
C THR A 291 8.50 -3.11 -10.06
N CYS A 292 9.71 -3.65 -10.01
CA CYS A 292 9.94 -5.07 -10.28
C CYS A 292 9.25 -6.04 -9.30
N HIS A 293 8.71 -5.56 -8.19
CA HIS A 293 7.89 -6.35 -7.27
C HIS A 293 6.58 -6.82 -7.92
N ASP A 294 6.07 -6.05 -8.87
CA ASP A 294 4.82 -6.32 -9.56
C ASP A 294 5.03 -7.10 -10.87
N TRP A 295 6.26 -7.52 -11.15
CA TRP A 295 6.54 -8.32 -12.34
C TRP A 295 5.88 -9.68 -12.29
N ILE A 296 5.38 -10.08 -13.44
CA ILE A 296 5.06 -11.46 -13.75
C ILE A 296 6.27 -12.04 -14.48
N ALA A 297 6.85 -13.09 -13.93
CA ALA A 297 8.09 -13.70 -14.41
C ALA A 297 8.01 -15.23 -14.34
N ASP A 298 8.87 -15.92 -15.07
CA ASP A 298 8.96 -17.39 -15.05
C ASP A 298 9.54 -17.97 -13.76
N GLY A 299 9.82 -17.15 -12.80
CA GLY A 299 10.31 -17.51 -11.46
C GLY A 299 9.83 -16.52 -10.42
N SER A 300 10.53 -16.46 -9.29
CA SER A 300 10.26 -15.41 -8.31
C SER A 300 10.78 -14.07 -8.80
N THR A 301 10.00 -13.03 -8.55
CA THR A 301 10.38 -11.64 -8.83
C THR A 301 11.48 -11.16 -7.89
N PRO A 302 12.22 -10.09 -8.21
CA PRO A 302 13.18 -9.47 -7.31
C PRO A 302 12.46 -8.84 -6.11
N TRP A 303 12.40 -9.53 -5.01
CA TRP A 303 11.73 -9.08 -3.76
C TRP A 303 12.70 -8.50 -2.70
N ASN A 304 13.99 -8.48 -3.00
CA ASN A 304 15.04 -7.98 -2.10
C ASN A 304 15.95 -7.04 -2.87
N GLN A 305 16.31 -5.90 -2.29
CA GLN A 305 17.22 -4.91 -2.89
C GLN A 305 18.54 -5.54 -3.41
N ARG A 306 19.04 -6.62 -2.79
CA ARG A 306 20.23 -7.32 -3.23
C ARG A 306 20.10 -7.87 -4.66
N HIS A 307 18.91 -8.29 -5.05
CA HIS A 307 18.64 -8.81 -6.41
C HIS A 307 18.84 -7.72 -7.45
N ILE A 308 18.35 -6.50 -7.16
CA ILE A 308 18.54 -5.33 -8.04
C ILE A 308 20.01 -4.90 -8.04
N ARG A 309 20.65 -4.87 -6.85
CA ARG A 309 22.06 -4.46 -6.69
C ARG A 309 23.02 -5.38 -7.44
N ASN A 310 22.80 -6.68 -7.39
CA ASN A 310 23.67 -7.67 -8.01
C ASN A 310 23.30 -8.00 -9.45
N ALA A 311 22.15 -7.55 -9.98
CA ALA A 311 21.56 -7.96 -11.25
C ALA A 311 21.55 -9.51 -11.38
N GLU A 312 21.16 -10.17 -10.29
CA GLU A 312 21.20 -11.65 -10.21
C GLU A 312 20.18 -12.26 -11.17
N LYS A 313 20.58 -13.37 -11.82
CA LYS A 313 19.68 -14.11 -12.71
C LYS A 313 18.62 -14.92 -11.94
N LYS A 314 18.84 -15.16 -10.66
CA LYS A 314 17.89 -15.84 -9.75
C LYS A 314 17.72 -15.03 -8.48
N PRO A 315 16.49 -14.60 -8.11
CA PRO A 315 15.26 -14.72 -8.87
C PRO A 315 15.33 -14.06 -10.25
N SER A 316 14.32 -14.26 -11.12
CA SER A 316 14.32 -13.69 -12.48
C SER A 316 14.71 -12.23 -12.49
N ASN A 317 15.65 -11.85 -13.36
CA ASN A 317 16.06 -10.46 -13.54
C ASN A 317 15.34 -9.79 -14.71
N THR A 318 14.29 -10.41 -15.25
CA THR A 318 13.39 -9.88 -16.26
C THR A 318 11.97 -10.35 -15.98
N GLY A 319 10.99 -9.55 -16.35
CA GLY A 319 9.57 -9.84 -16.22
C GLY A 319 8.77 -8.74 -16.93
N PHE A 320 7.45 -8.83 -16.90
CA PHE A 320 6.56 -7.82 -17.43
C PHE A 320 5.58 -7.34 -16.36
N TRP A 321 5.04 -6.16 -16.54
CA TRP A 321 3.90 -5.68 -15.80
C TRP A 321 2.63 -5.91 -16.62
N ALA A 322 1.63 -6.56 -16.02
CA ALA A 322 0.29 -6.55 -16.59
C ALA A 322 -0.30 -5.15 -16.40
N VAL A 323 -0.68 -4.51 -17.48
CA VAL A 323 -1.21 -3.15 -17.47
C VAL A 323 -2.57 -3.07 -18.12
N ASP A 324 -3.36 -2.08 -17.74
CA ASP A 324 -4.67 -1.78 -18.35
C ASP A 324 -4.70 -0.28 -18.65
N ILE A 325 -4.59 0.04 -19.93
CA ILE A 325 -4.59 1.41 -20.45
C ILE A 325 -6.03 1.91 -20.42
N LYS A 326 -6.31 2.86 -19.54
CA LYS A 326 -7.67 3.38 -19.28
C LYS A 326 -8.08 4.51 -20.19
N SER A 327 -7.12 5.13 -20.85
CA SER A 327 -7.40 6.20 -21.81
C SER A 327 -6.37 6.16 -22.93
N ALA A 328 -6.83 6.17 -24.15
CA ALA A 328 -5.97 6.28 -25.32
C ALA A 328 -5.23 7.62 -25.31
N GLY A 329 -4.06 7.70 -25.95
CA GLY A 329 -3.30 8.95 -26.09
C GLY A 329 -1.79 8.77 -26.14
N GLU A 330 -1.09 9.88 -26.02
CA GLU A 330 0.36 9.92 -25.99
C GLU A 330 0.88 9.66 -24.57
N TYR A 331 1.87 8.78 -24.49
CA TYR A 331 2.50 8.39 -23.24
C TYR A 331 4.02 8.56 -23.31
N THR A 332 4.62 8.87 -22.18
CA THR A 332 6.05 8.66 -21.96
C THR A 332 6.26 7.53 -20.97
N VAL A 333 7.23 6.65 -21.27
CA VAL A 333 7.66 5.55 -20.41
C VAL A 333 9.15 5.72 -20.15
N GLU A 334 9.50 6.14 -18.94
CA GLU A 334 10.90 6.27 -18.51
C GLU A 334 11.35 4.98 -17.83
N LEU A 335 12.31 4.29 -18.42
CA LEU A 335 12.90 3.07 -17.89
C LEU A 335 14.14 3.36 -17.06
N ARG A 336 14.20 2.79 -15.84
CA ARG A 336 15.35 2.92 -14.94
C ARG A 336 15.77 1.59 -14.34
N ARG A 337 17.05 1.45 -14.06
CA ARG A 337 17.59 0.38 -13.21
C ARG A 337 17.42 0.72 -11.73
N TRP A 338 17.75 1.96 -11.37
CA TRP A 338 17.69 2.49 -10.02
C TRP A 338 16.49 3.43 -9.87
N PRO A 339 15.87 3.52 -8.69
CA PRO A 339 14.75 4.44 -8.50
C PRO A 339 15.21 5.90 -8.68
N LYS A 340 14.27 6.79 -9.01
CA LYS A 340 14.57 8.22 -9.23
C LYS A 340 15.31 8.87 -8.07
N GLU A 341 14.95 8.50 -6.84
CA GLU A 341 15.50 9.05 -5.61
C GLU A 341 16.98 8.71 -5.40
N SER A 342 17.48 7.66 -6.04
CA SER A 342 18.90 7.31 -5.96
C SER A 342 19.80 8.18 -6.84
N ASP A 343 19.22 8.82 -7.84
CA ASP A 343 19.89 9.68 -8.82
C ASP A 343 21.13 9.05 -9.49
N LYS A 344 21.11 7.72 -9.72
CA LYS A 344 22.24 6.95 -10.28
C LYS A 344 22.02 6.61 -11.75
N ALA A 345 23.14 6.57 -12.51
CA ALA A 345 23.12 6.12 -13.90
C ALA A 345 22.75 4.63 -14.00
N ILE A 346 22.11 4.22 -15.10
CA ILE A 346 21.73 2.83 -15.37
C ILE A 346 22.92 1.89 -15.26
N THR A 347 24.08 2.33 -15.73
CA THR A 347 25.34 1.55 -15.75
C THR A 347 26.10 1.57 -14.42
N ALA A 348 25.72 2.46 -13.49
CA ALA A 348 26.49 2.69 -12.28
C ALA A 348 26.51 1.50 -11.34
N GLU A 349 27.60 1.35 -10.62
CA GLU A 349 27.66 0.60 -9.37
C GLU A 349 27.09 1.43 -8.20
N LEU A 350 26.73 0.75 -7.12
CA LEU A 350 26.42 1.39 -5.84
C LEU A 350 27.44 0.96 -4.81
N GLU A 351 27.88 1.91 -4.03
CA GLU A 351 28.72 1.61 -2.87
C GLU A 351 27.97 0.76 -1.84
N ALA A 352 28.74 0.06 -1.01
CA ALA A 352 28.18 -0.62 0.15
C ALA A 352 27.44 0.41 1.03
N GLY A 353 26.33 0.03 1.60
CA GLY A 353 25.62 0.85 2.57
C GLY A 353 26.50 1.10 3.82
N ALA A 354 26.17 2.13 4.60
CA ALA A 354 26.76 2.33 5.92
C ALA A 354 26.44 1.14 6.84
N ASP A 355 27.28 0.91 7.84
CA ASP A 355 27.03 -0.10 8.85
C ASP A 355 25.78 0.26 9.67
N VAL A 356 24.88 -0.70 9.78
CA VAL A 356 23.70 -0.59 10.64
C VAL A 356 24.10 -1.04 12.05
N PRO A 357 23.85 -0.24 13.09
CA PRO A 357 24.23 -0.57 14.46
C PRO A 357 23.46 -1.81 14.97
N GLY A 358 24.06 -2.53 15.91
CA GLY A 358 23.49 -3.72 16.52
C GLY A 358 24.57 -4.76 16.84
N VAL A 359 24.16 -5.85 17.45
CA VAL A 359 25.06 -6.94 17.86
C VAL A 359 25.83 -7.55 16.69
N LYS A 360 25.21 -7.58 15.51
CA LYS A 360 25.86 -7.98 14.26
C LYS A 360 25.68 -6.85 13.27
N PRO A 361 26.74 -6.10 12.98
CA PRO A 361 26.68 -5.03 11.98
C PRO A 361 26.16 -5.58 10.65
N PHE A 362 25.28 -4.84 10.03
CA PHE A 362 24.76 -5.15 8.69
C PHE A 362 25.12 -4.03 7.74
N ARG A 363 25.56 -4.42 6.57
CA ARG A 363 25.82 -3.48 5.50
C ARG A 363 25.14 -3.95 4.23
N ALA A 364 24.41 -3.06 3.56
CA ALA A 364 23.87 -3.36 2.25
C ALA A 364 25.02 -3.66 1.26
N ALA A 365 24.89 -4.74 0.48
CA ALA A 365 25.91 -5.15 -0.46
C ALA A 365 26.20 -4.08 -1.52
N VAL A 366 27.42 -4.09 -2.06
CA VAL A 366 27.78 -3.31 -3.25
C VAL A 366 26.82 -3.61 -4.39
N GLY A 367 26.39 -2.60 -5.12
CA GLY A 367 25.61 -2.77 -6.35
C GLY A 367 26.55 -2.92 -7.54
N LYS A 368 26.53 -4.06 -8.22
CA LYS A 368 27.39 -4.34 -9.38
C LYS A 368 27.05 -3.41 -10.55
N PRO A 369 28.04 -2.92 -11.32
CA PRO A 369 27.79 -2.19 -12.54
C PRO A 369 27.15 -3.12 -13.59
N PHE A 370 26.40 -2.55 -14.53
CA PHE A 370 25.90 -3.24 -15.71
C PHE A 370 26.14 -2.37 -16.94
N PRO A 371 26.97 -2.78 -17.90
CA PRO A 371 27.38 -1.97 -19.03
C PRO A 371 26.29 -1.92 -20.12
N ALA A 372 25.10 -1.40 -19.77
CA ALA A 372 24.00 -1.26 -20.69
C ALA A 372 24.36 -0.37 -21.87
N VAL A 373 24.01 -0.79 -23.09
CA VAL A 373 24.17 -0.02 -24.33
C VAL A 373 22.84 0.23 -25.04
N LYS A 374 21.80 -0.56 -24.72
CA LYS A 374 20.45 -0.40 -25.27
C LYS A 374 19.39 -0.59 -24.19
N ALA A 375 18.32 0.18 -24.32
CA ALA A 375 17.06 0.02 -23.59
C ALA A 375 15.98 -0.47 -24.56
N HIS A 376 15.18 -1.43 -24.12
CA HIS A 376 14.11 -2.03 -24.90
C HIS A 376 12.78 -1.89 -24.16
N LEU A 377 11.75 -1.45 -24.87
CA LEU A 377 10.37 -1.38 -24.41
C LEU A 377 9.47 -2.12 -25.39
N LYS A 378 8.60 -3.01 -24.87
CA LYS A 378 7.48 -3.58 -25.64
C LYS A 378 6.18 -3.21 -24.92
N LEU A 379 5.29 -2.52 -25.63
CA LEU A 379 4.00 -2.06 -25.13
C LEU A 379 3.12 -1.62 -26.30
N GLY A 380 1.81 -1.80 -26.24
CA GLY A 380 0.88 -1.39 -27.29
C GLY A 380 1.15 -2.07 -28.64
N GLY A 381 1.58 -3.33 -28.62
CA GLY A 381 1.97 -4.06 -29.82
C GLY A 381 3.26 -3.57 -30.50
N LYS A 382 3.94 -2.56 -29.92
CA LYS A 382 5.16 -1.95 -30.47
C LYS A 382 6.39 -2.43 -29.69
N GLU A 383 7.49 -2.64 -30.40
CA GLU A 383 8.81 -2.92 -29.82
C GLU A 383 9.77 -1.77 -30.17
N LEU A 384 10.23 -1.06 -29.17
CA LEU A 384 11.08 0.12 -29.30
C LEU A 384 12.44 -0.13 -28.68
N THR A 385 13.49 0.42 -29.30
CA THR A 385 14.85 0.32 -28.78
C THR A 385 15.53 1.67 -28.88
N LEU A 386 16.16 2.11 -27.80
CA LEU A 386 16.94 3.34 -27.74
C LEU A 386 18.34 3.05 -27.20
N PRO A 387 19.36 3.83 -27.62
CA PRO A 387 20.70 3.71 -27.08
C PRO A 387 20.75 4.16 -25.61
N VAL A 388 21.69 3.58 -24.85
CA VAL A 388 22.00 3.98 -23.47
C VAL A 388 23.42 4.52 -23.42
N LYS A 389 23.56 5.75 -22.95
CA LYS A 389 24.87 6.37 -22.67
C LYS A 389 25.29 6.07 -21.24
N LYS A 390 26.59 6.08 -20.96
CA LYS A 390 27.16 5.77 -19.63
C LYS A 390 26.60 6.65 -18.50
N THR A 391 26.18 7.87 -18.82
CA THR A 391 25.66 8.85 -17.85
C THR A 391 24.13 8.83 -17.71
N ASP A 392 23.42 8.09 -18.56
CA ASP A 392 21.95 8.11 -18.56
C ASP A 392 21.43 7.46 -17.27
N LYS A 393 20.59 8.20 -16.56
CA LYS A 393 19.91 7.76 -15.34
C LYS A 393 18.59 7.03 -15.64
N GLY A 394 17.96 7.38 -16.77
CA GLY A 394 16.75 6.77 -17.32
C GLY A 394 16.70 6.97 -18.83
N ILE A 395 15.93 6.13 -19.51
CA ILE A 395 15.66 6.24 -20.95
C ILE A 395 14.16 6.40 -21.15
N THR A 396 13.77 7.49 -21.80
CA THR A 396 12.36 7.83 -22.00
C THR A 396 11.93 7.50 -23.43
N PHE A 397 10.91 6.67 -23.54
CA PHE A 397 10.21 6.34 -24.78
C PHE A 397 8.94 7.19 -24.87
N LYS A 398 8.61 7.65 -26.09
CA LYS A 398 7.32 8.24 -26.43
C LYS A 398 6.53 7.20 -27.22
N ILE A 399 5.26 7.01 -26.88
CA ILE A 399 4.44 5.97 -27.46
C ILE A 399 2.96 6.37 -27.40
N SER A 400 2.26 6.23 -28.53
CA SER A 400 0.80 6.34 -28.57
C SER A 400 0.20 4.98 -28.21
N LEU A 401 -0.72 4.96 -27.27
CA LEU A 401 -1.39 3.76 -26.77
C LEU A 401 -2.90 3.87 -26.97
N GLU A 402 -3.52 2.74 -27.28
CA GLU A 402 -4.96 2.55 -27.29
C GLU A 402 -5.43 1.98 -25.94
N GLU A 403 -6.72 2.12 -25.64
CA GLU A 403 -7.33 1.53 -24.45
C GLU A 403 -7.30 0.01 -24.50
N GLY A 404 -7.07 -0.62 -23.35
CA GLY A 404 -7.10 -2.06 -23.20
C GLY A 404 -5.98 -2.64 -22.36
N ARG A 405 -6.06 -3.95 -22.15
CA ARG A 405 -5.04 -4.71 -21.41
C ARG A 405 -3.85 -5.04 -22.29
N ASP A 406 -2.65 -4.95 -21.70
CA ASP A 406 -1.40 -5.28 -22.36
C ASP A 406 -0.33 -5.72 -21.36
N GLU A 407 0.83 -6.14 -21.87
CA GLU A 407 2.02 -6.49 -21.13
C GLU A 407 3.13 -5.47 -21.39
N LEU A 408 3.56 -4.73 -20.38
CA LEU A 408 4.72 -3.85 -20.48
C LEU A 408 5.99 -4.64 -20.17
N TRP A 409 6.79 -4.91 -21.20
CA TRP A 409 8.10 -5.52 -21.08
C TRP A 409 9.19 -4.46 -21.20
N ALA A 410 10.16 -4.49 -20.27
CA ALA A 410 11.25 -3.52 -20.26
C ALA A 410 12.56 -4.15 -19.80
N LYS A 411 13.63 -3.91 -20.57
CA LYS A 411 14.97 -4.43 -20.26
C LYS A 411 16.08 -3.55 -20.81
N PHE A 412 17.26 -3.71 -20.24
CA PHE A 412 18.51 -3.20 -20.76
C PHE A 412 19.36 -4.36 -21.29
N THR A 413 20.17 -4.10 -22.33
CA THR A 413 21.16 -5.08 -22.85
C THR A 413 22.54 -4.45 -22.94
N ASP A 414 23.57 -5.27 -22.65
CA ASP A 414 24.95 -4.91 -22.91
C ASP A 414 25.37 -5.18 -24.38
N ALA A 415 26.63 -4.89 -24.73
CA ALA A 415 27.15 -5.09 -26.07
C ALA A 415 27.21 -6.58 -26.48
N SER A 416 27.24 -7.50 -25.51
CA SER A 416 27.23 -8.94 -25.74
C SER A 416 25.82 -9.54 -25.80
N GLY A 417 24.77 -8.71 -25.64
CA GLY A 417 23.39 -9.16 -25.64
C GLY A 417 22.89 -9.70 -24.29
N ASN A 418 23.70 -9.65 -23.22
CA ASN A 418 23.20 -10.02 -21.91
C ASN A 418 22.12 -9.04 -21.47
N ALA A 419 21.02 -9.55 -20.93
CA ALA A 419 19.88 -8.76 -20.55
C ALA A 419 19.77 -8.59 -19.03
N MET A 420 19.29 -7.41 -18.63
CA MET A 420 18.85 -7.07 -17.27
C MET A 420 17.55 -6.27 -17.37
N GLY A 421 16.57 -6.57 -16.53
CA GLY A 421 15.31 -5.83 -16.52
C GLY A 421 15.48 -4.36 -16.12
N ALA A 422 14.61 -3.52 -16.64
CA ALA A 422 14.38 -2.20 -16.11
C ALA A 422 13.53 -2.35 -14.86
N PHE A 423 14.15 -2.32 -13.67
CA PHE A 423 13.46 -2.63 -12.41
C PHE A 423 12.40 -1.58 -12.02
N TYR A 424 12.44 -0.41 -12.66
CA TYR A 424 11.49 0.68 -12.48
C TYR A 424 11.06 1.22 -13.84
N ALA A 425 9.75 1.45 -14.00
CA ALA A 425 9.20 2.20 -15.11
C ALA A 425 8.25 3.29 -14.58
N TYR A 426 8.40 4.49 -15.12
CA TYR A 426 7.56 5.65 -14.80
C TYR A 426 6.76 5.99 -16.03
N VAL A 427 5.44 5.82 -15.93
CA VAL A 427 4.54 5.98 -17.07
C VAL A 427 3.70 7.23 -16.86
N THR A 428 3.74 8.14 -17.83
CA THR A 428 2.96 9.39 -17.80
C THR A 428 2.14 9.49 -19.07
N ARG A 429 0.83 9.67 -18.95
CA ARG A 429 -0.06 10.08 -20.05
C ARG A 429 0.04 11.59 -20.23
N HIS A 430 0.07 12.04 -21.45
CA HIS A 430 0.01 13.45 -21.83
C HIS A 430 -1.37 13.79 -22.37
N ASP A 431 -1.98 14.85 -21.85
CA ASP A 431 -3.25 15.32 -22.38
C ASP A 431 -3.03 16.00 -23.74
N PRO A 432 -3.97 15.84 -24.71
CA PRO A 432 -3.83 16.43 -26.04
C PRO A 432 -3.62 17.95 -26.03
N ASP A 433 -4.16 18.65 -25.02
CA ASP A 433 -4.05 20.09 -24.88
C ASP A 433 -2.70 20.58 -24.32
N GLU A 434 -1.90 19.72 -23.69
CA GLU A 434 -0.54 20.08 -23.26
C GLU A 434 0.45 20.20 -24.43
N ASN A 435 0.21 19.53 -25.54
CA ASN A 435 1.11 19.60 -26.73
C ASN A 435 0.96 20.86 -27.57
N ALA A 436 -0.12 21.62 -27.42
CA ALA A 436 -0.32 22.88 -28.14
C ALA A 436 0.47 24.07 -27.55
N SER A 437 1.07 23.91 -26.37
CA SER A 437 1.81 24.96 -25.65
C SER A 437 3.33 24.71 -25.49
N GLN A 438 3.87 23.64 -26.08
CA GLN A 438 5.31 23.36 -25.97
C GLN A 438 6.09 23.73 -27.24
N SER A 439 6.21 25.01 -27.49
CA SER A 439 7.39 25.58 -28.11
C SER A 439 8.22 26.25 -26.98
N GLU A 440 9.24 25.59 -26.54
CA GLU A 440 10.27 25.85 -25.55
C GLU A 440 10.09 25.07 -24.22
N PRO A 441 11.16 24.41 -23.70
CA PRO A 441 11.11 23.80 -22.38
C PRO A 441 10.97 24.92 -21.34
N LEU A 442 9.84 24.89 -20.63
CA LEU A 442 9.67 25.74 -19.45
C LEU A 442 10.85 25.49 -18.51
N PRO A 443 11.55 26.56 -18.04
CA PRO A 443 12.61 26.41 -17.07
C PRO A 443 12.02 25.70 -15.85
N GLN A 444 12.74 24.69 -15.34
CA GLN A 444 12.41 24.04 -14.07
C GLN A 444 12.21 25.16 -13.04
N ARG A 445 10.96 25.41 -12.64
CA ARG A 445 10.67 26.33 -11.55
C ARG A 445 11.24 25.70 -10.29
N ASN A 446 12.39 26.16 -9.87
CA ASN A 446 12.84 25.97 -8.51
C ASN A 446 11.76 26.59 -7.62
N ILE A 447 10.95 25.75 -6.99
CA ILE A 447 9.97 26.21 -5.99
C ILE A 447 10.76 26.66 -4.78
N THR A 448 11.02 27.96 -4.71
CA THR A 448 11.70 28.60 -3.57
C THR A 448 10.74 28.72 -2.39
N GLU A 449 11.28 28.93 -1.19
CA GLU A 449 10.45 29.25 0.00
C GLU A 449 9.57 30.48 -0.24
N GLU A 450 10.01 31.44 -1.04
CA GLU A 450 9.22 32.61 -1.46
C GLU A 450 8.02 32.23 -2.33
N HIS A 451 8.15 31.23 -3.22
CA HIS A 451 7.01 30.72 -4.00
C HIS A 451 5.97 30.02 -3.13
N LEU A 452 6.42 29.22 -2.16
CA LEU A 452 5.51 28.58 -1.21
C LEU A 452 4.82 29.58 -0.30
N LYS A 453 5.52 30.66 0.08
CA LYS A 453 4.95 31.77 0.82
C LYS A 453 3.92 32.53 -0.03
N ALA A 454 4.24 32.86 -1.28
CA ALA A 454 3.33 33.57 -2.19
C ALA A 454 2.02 32.81 -2.42
N ILE A 455 2.08 31.46 -2.60
CA ILE A 455 0.88 30.61 -2.66
C ILE A 455 0.15 30.65 -1.31
N GLY A 456 0.89 30.64 -0.20
CA GLY A 456 0.35 30.75 1.14
C GLY A 456 -0.47 32.04 1.33
N ASP A 457 0.12 33.16 0.99
CA ASP A 457 -0.49 34.49 1.11
C ASP A 457 -1.70 34.64 0.17
N PHE A 458 -1.64 34.08 -1.03
CA PHE A 458 -2.74 34.06 -1.99
C PHE A 458 -4.00 33.34 -1.47
N HIS A 459 -3.81 32.17 -0.90
CA HIS A 459 -4.91 31.39 -0.32
C HIS A 459 -5.47 32.02 0.95
N LEU A 460 -4.61 32.62 1.79
CA LEU A 460 -5.02 33.34 2.99
C LEU A 460 -5.85 34.57 2.63
N ALA A 461 -5.40 35.36 1.66
CA ALA A 461 -6.13 36.51 1.17
C ALA A 461 -7.54 36.13 0.64
N ALA A 462 -7.67 34.98 0.01
CA ALA A 462 -8.96 34.48 -0.45
C ALA A 462 -9.85 34.01 0.72
N GLU A 463 -9.28 33.39 1.76
CA GLU A 463 -10.00 33.03 2.99
C GLU A 463 -10.48 34.25 3.76
N GLU A 464 -9.69 35.30 3.80
CA GLU A 464 -10.04 36.58 4.44
C GLU A 464 -10.97 37.46 3.57
N GLY A 465 -11.19 37.07 2.31
CA GLY A 465 -12.02 37.85 1.38
C GLY A 465 -11.34 39.12 0.85
N ASP A 466 -10.01 39.25 1.02
CA ASP A 466 -9.25 40.43 0.61
C ASP A 466 -8.97 40.40 -0.92
N LEU A 467 -9.88 40.97 -1.68
CA LEU A 467 -9.78 41.10 -3.13
C LEU A 467 -8.53 41.88 -3.58
N ALA A 468 -8.08 42.86 -2.79
CA ALA A 468 -6.91 43.66 -3.17
C ALA A 468 -5.63 42.85 -3.03
N ALA A 469 -5.50 42.07 -1.99
CA ALA A 469 -4.38 41.14 -1.79
C ALA A 469 -4.40 40.03 -2.85
N VAL A 470 -5.56 39.46 -3.17
CA VAL A 470 -5.71 38.46 -4.24
C VAL A 470 -5.23 38.99 -5.59
N LYS A 471 -5.63 40.22 -5.95
CA LYS A 471 -5.17 40.90 -7.19
C LYS A 471 -3.66 41.13 -7.20
N ARG A 472 -3.05 41.50 -6.08
CA ARG A 472 -1.60 41.68 -5.95
C ARG A 472 -0.86 40.34 -6.18
N CYS A 473 -1.33 39.25 -5.58
CA CYS A 473 -0.74 37.94 -5.75
C CYS A 473 -0.79 37.49 -7.22
N LEU A 474 -1.93 37.65 -7.89
CA LEU A 474 -2.06 37.30 -9.33
C LEU A 474 -1.15 38.18 -10.22
N LYS A 475 -1.05 39.49 -9.93
CA LYS A 475 -0.15 40.39 -10.66
C LYS A 475 1.32 40.00 -10.49
N ASN A 476 1.69 39.41 -9.35
CA ASN A 476 3.02 38.90 -9.06
C ASN A 476 3.26 37.48 -9.59
N GLY A 477 2.36 36.93 -10.42
CA GLY A 477 2.52 35.67 -11.12
C GLY A 477 2.13 34.42 -10.30
N THR A 478 1.38 34.58 -9.19
CA THR A 478 0.83 33.43 -8.47
C THR A 478 -0.21 32.73 -9.34
N ASP A 479 -0.11 31.42 -9.49
CA ASP A 479 -1.06 30.64 -10.27
C ASP A 479 -2.45 30.62 -9.61
N ILE A 480 -3.47 31.07 -10.38
CA ILE A 480 -4.86 31.15 -9.92
C ILE A 480 -5.45 29.79 -9.53
N ASN A 481 -4.93 28.71 -10.11
CA ASN A 481 -5.33 27.34 -9.84
C ASN A 481 -4.37 26.61 -8.90
N SER A 482 -3.46 27.33 -8.24
CA SER A 482 -2.56 26.77 -7.24
C SER A 482 -3.35 26.09 -6.10
N VAL A 483 -2.76 25.02 -5.55
CA VAL A 483 -3.34 24.20 -4.49
C VAL A 483 -2.61 24.44 -3.19
N ARG A 484 -3.34 24.66 -2.09
CA ARG A 484 -2.77 24.75 -0.75
C ARG A 484 -3.42 23.77 0.21
N GLY A 485 -2.59 23.00 0.91
CA GLY A 485 -3.00 22.09 1.96
C GLY A 485 -3.41 20.69 1.45
N LYS A 486 -3.78 19.83 2.39
CA LYS A 486 -4.28 18.50 2.09
C LYS A 486 -5.73 18.59 1.65
N GLY A 487 -6.06 18.06 0.49
CA GLY A 487 -7.44 18.05 -0.01
C GLY A 487 -7.66 18.83 -1.30
N SER A 488 -6.58 19.27 -1.97
CA SER A 488 -6.64 19.92 -3.30
C SER A 488 -7.52 21.16 -3.37
N LEU A 489 -7.66 21.91 -2.25
CA LEU A 489 -8.42 23.15 -2.23
C LEU A 489 -7.69 24.22 -3.04
N ARG A 490 -8.36 24.75 -4.05
CA ARG A 490 -7.90 25.91 -4.84
C ARG A 490 -8.51 27.20 -4.29
N VAL A 491 -7.99 28.32 -4.72
CA VAL A 491 -8.42 29.64 -4.27
C VAL A 491 -9.92 29.88 -4.43
N LEU A 492 -10.54 29.35 -5.49
CA LEU A 492 -11.97 29.48 -5.72
C LEU A 492 -12.83 28.72 -4.69
N HIS A 493 -12.37 27.55 -4.18
CA HIS A 493 -13.06 26.86 -3.07
C HIS A 493 -13.05 27.72 -1.81
N ARG A 494 -11.90 28.33 -1.50
CA ARG A 494 -11.76 29.18 -0.33
C ARG A 494 -12.62 30.44 -0.44
N ALA A 495 -12.58 31.09 -1.59
CA ALA A 495 -13.46 32.25 -1.84
C ALA A 495 -14.95 31.88 -1.77
N ALA A 496 -15.34 30.71 -2.23
CA ALA A 496 -16.72 30.22 -2.18
C ALA A 496 -17.21 29.99 -0.75
N SER A 497 -16.33 29.69 0.21
CA SER A 497 -16.68 29.51 1.62
C SER A 497 -16.84 30.82 2.41
N THR A 498 -16.36 31.95 1.87
CA THR A 498 -16.36 33.24 2.62
C THR A 498 -17.61 34.07 2.47
N GLY A 499 -18.49 33.79 1.53
CA GLY A 499 -19.65 34.62 1.22
C GLY A 499 -19.33 35.86 0.38
N ASN A 500 -18.07 36.08 -0.03
CA ASN A 500 -17.65 37.25 -0.81
C ASN A 500 -17.93 37.10 -2.30
N LYS A 501 -19.12 37.47 -2.73
CA LYS A 501 -19.60 37.39 -4.11
C LYS A 501 -18.68 38.13 -5.11
N THR A 502 -18.15 39.30 -4.69
CA THR A 502 -17.26 40.10 -5.57
C THR A 502 -15.95 39.39 -5.83
N LEU A 503 -15.38 38.75 -4.81
CA LEU A 503 -14.14 37.94 -4.95
C LEU A 503 -14.37 36.71 -5.85
N VAL A 504 -15.46 35.98 -5.62
CA VAL A 504 -15.81 34.80 -6.45
C VAL A 504 -16.03 35.20 -7.91
N ALA A 505 -16.79 36.30 -8.16
CA ALA A 505 -17.00 36.80 -9.51
C ALA A 505 -15.69 37.21 -10.19
N PHE A 506 -14.79 37.84 -9.45
CA PHE A 506 -13.46 38.21 -9.94
C PHE A 506 -12.63 36.95 -10.31
N LEU A 507 -12.52 35.96 -9.43
CA LEU A 507 -11.76 34.76 -9.69
C LEU A 507 -12.29 33.96 -10.89
N ILE A 508 -13.61 33.88 -11.06
CA ILE A 508 -14.22 33.25 -12.23
C ILE A 508 -13.86 34.02 -13.52
N LYS A 509 -13.90 35.37 -13.48
CA LYS A 509 -13.51 36.22 -14.61
C LYS A 509 -12.04 36.04 -14.99
N GLU A 510 -11.15 35.84 -14.01
CA GLU A 510 -9.73 35.55 -14.19
C GLU A 510 -9.44 34.09 -14.54
N LYS A 511 -10.48 33.29 -14.89
CA LYS A 511 -10.39 31.89 -15.33
C LYS A 511 -9.93 30.90 -14.27
N ALA A 512 -10.29 31.12 -12.99
CA ALA A 512 -10.20 30.07 -11.99
C ALA A 512 -11.05 28.86 -12.41
N ASP A 513 -10.52 27.67 -12.21
CA ASP A 513 -11.22 26.42 -12.57
C ASP A 513 -12.49 26.28 -11.72
N ILE A 514 -13.63 26.52 -12.35
CA ILE A 514 -14.94 26.59 -11.72
C ILE A 514 -15.46 25.23 -11.27
N ASN A 515 -14.95 24.16 -11.88
CA ASN A 515 -15.29 22.77 -11.59
C ASN A 515 -14.13 22.01 -10.91
N ALA A 516 -13.15 22.75 -10.40
CA ALA A 516 -12.03 22.15 -9.67
C ALA A 516 -12.52 21.19 -8.58
N TRP A 517 -11.94 20.00 -8.53
CA TRP A 517 -12.31 19.00 -7.53
C TRP A 517 -11.42 19.10 -6.29
N SER A 518 -12.02 18.96 -5.10
CA SER A 518 -11.31 18.91 -3.82
C SER A 518 -11.97 17.90 -2.88
N ILE A 519 -11.34 17.64 -1.73
CA ILE A 519 -11.95 16.79 -0.69
C ILE A 519 -13.29 17.34 -0.16
N GLU A 520 -13.54 18.62 -0.34
CA GLU A 520 -14.78 19.29 0.06
C GLU A 520 -15.83 19.31 -1.06
N GLY A 521 -15.51 18.74 -2.21
CA GLY A 521 -16.29 18.79 -3.45
C GLY A 521 -15.81 19.90 -4.37
N THR A 522 -16.67 20.34 -5.29
CA THR A 522 -16.42 21.48 -6.19
C THR A 522 -16.61 22.81 -5.48
N PRO A 523 -16.20 23.96 -6.06
CA PRO A 523 -16.53 25.28 -5.51
C PRO A 523 -18.04 25.51 -5.29
N LEU A 524 -18.88 24.90 -6.13
CA LEU A 524 -20.34 24.93 -5.96
C LEU A 524 -20.78 24.16 -4.70
N ASP A 525 -20.23 22.97 -4.46
CA ASP A 525 -20.53 22.21 -3.25
C ASP A 525 -20.10 22.96 -1.99
N VAL A 526 -18.94 23.60 -2.04
CA VAL A 526 -18.43 24.40 -0.92
C VAL A 526 -19.36 25.60 -0.63
N ALA A 527 -19.81 26.30 -1.68
CA ALA A 527 -20.75 27.40 -1.53
C ALA A 527 -22.08 26.96 -0.89
N LEU A 528 -22.60 25.81 -1.32
CA LEU A 528 -23.85 25.24 -0.78
C LEU A 528 -23.69 24.77 0.67
N LYS A 529 -22.59 24.09 0.99
CA LYS A 529 -22.26 23.65 2.36
C LYS A 529 -22.11 24.84 3.30
N SER A 530 -21.52 25.93 2.83
CA SER A 530 -21.34 27.19 3.59
C SER A 530 -22.61 28.05 3.61
N LYS A 531 -23.71 27.58 3.04
CA LYS A 531 -25.02 28.27 2.97
C LYS A 531 -24.99 29.61 2.21
N HIS A 532 -24.03 29.82 1.31
CA HIS A 532 -23.90 31.03 0.49
C HIS A 532 -24.69 30.90 -0.82
N GLN A 533 -25.99 30.97 -0.76
CA GLN A 533 -26.90 30.72 -1.88
C GLN A 533 -26.64 31.62 -3.11
N GLU A 534 -26.33 32.91 -2.90
CA GLU A 534 -26.04 33.82 -4.01
C GLU A 534 -24.75 33.45 -4.75
N ILE A 535 -23.74 32.95 -4.02
CA ILE A 535 -22.48 32.44 -4.61
C ILE A 535 -22.75 31.16 -5.37
N ALA A 536 -23.51 30.24 -4.79
CA ALA A 536 -23.91 29.01 -5.46
C ALA A 536 -24.63 29.30 -6.79
N LEU A 537 -25.57 30.23 -6.78
CA LEU A 537 -26.26 30.68 -8.01
C LEU A 537 -25.30 31.33 -9.02
N LEU A 538 -24.36 32.15 -8.56
CA LEU A 538 -23.35 32.76 -9.41
C LEU A 538 -22.46 31.67 -10.09
N ILE A 539 -21.93 30.73 -9.31
CA ILE A 539 -21.08 29.64 -9.80
C ILE A 539 -21.89 28.79 -10.79
N ARG A 540 -23.12 28.43 -10.46
CA ARG A 540 -24.00 27.63 -11.34
C ARG A 540 -24.28 28.36 -12.68
N LYS A 541 -24.56 29.65 -12.65
CA LYS A 541 -24.81 30.47 -13.86
C LYS A 541 -23.59 30.54 -14.80
N GLN A 542 -22.40 30.36 -14.25
CA GLN A 542 -21.14 30.38 -15.00
C GLN A 542 -20.65 28.97 -15.40
N GLY A 543 -21.49 27.93 -15.27
CA GLY A 543 -21.19 26.57 -15.68
C GLY A 543 -20.60 25.69 -14.56
N GLY A 544 -20.62 26.14 -13.32
CA GLY A 544 -20.22 25.33 -12.17
C GLY A 544 -21.17 24.18 -11.92
N LYS A 545 -20.63 22.99 -11.64
CA LYS A 545 -21.34 21.74 -11.38
C LYS A 545 -21.07 21.27 -9.96
N GLN A 546 -22.00 20.53 -9.38
CA GLN A 546 -21.75 19.79 -8.14
C GLN A 546 -20.94 18.52 -8.44
N SER A 547 -20.29 17.98 -7.42
CA SER A 547 -19.47 16.75 -7.55
C SER A 547 -20.27 15.59 -8.15
N GLU A 548 -21.55 15.48 -7.80
CA GLU A 548 -22.45 14.44 -8.33
C GLU A 548 -22.80 14.61 -9.82
N GLU A 549 -22.59 15.80 -10.38
CA GLU A 549 -22.88 16.13 -11.78
C GLU A 549 -21.65 16.02 -12.70
N ILE A 550 -20.48 15.80 -12.09
CA ILE A 550 -19.20 15.67 -12.83
C ILE A 550 -18.79 14.18 -12.96
N GLN A 551 -19.42 13.27 -12.20
CA GLN A 551 -19.18 11.81 -12.24
C GLN A 551 -19.66 11.18 -13.54
#